data_3bfad152d2b0e5133eafd62bf9ef5ac6
#
_entry.id   3bfad152d2b0e5133eafd62bf9ef5ac6
#
_cell.length_a   1.000
_cell.length_b   1.000
_cell.length_c   1.000
_cell.angle_alpha   90.00
_cell.angle_beta   90.00
_cell.angle_gamma   90.00
#
_symmetry.space_group_name_H-M   'P 1'
#
loop_
_entity.id
_entity.type
_entity.pdbx_description
1 polymer ?
#
loop_
_entity_poly.entity_id
_entity_poly.type
_entity_poly.pdbx_seq_one_letter_code
_entity_poly.pdbx_strand_id
1 'polypeptide(L)'
;VAAVYRTIPYEIRGFKDLGLPPVIASICDKPRGLVLVTGPTGSGKSTTLAAMLDKINSERHEHMLTVEDPIEYLHQHKKCVVNQREVHADTHSFSNALRAALREDPDVVLIGEMRDLETIESALRIAETGHLTFATLHTNSAAQTINRIVDVFPAHQQSQVRAQLSLVLEGIMCQSLLPKADGSGRVCAKRTVVRPSSSGVSDSTRVLDRATMPRGTRSVSCHGVL
;
A
#
# COMPACT_ATOMS: atom_id res chain seq x y z
N VAL A 1 17.50 -22.66 24.97
CA VAL A 1 16.35 -22.13 24.22
C VAL A 1 16.44 -20.61 24.25
N ALA A 2 16.42 -19.96 23.10
CA ALA A 2 16.38 -18.51 22.99
C ALA A 2 15.02 -18.10 22.36
N ALA A 3 14.45 -17.00 22.81
CA ALA A 3 13.21 -16.44 22.26
C ALA A 3 13.42 -14.95 21.95
N VAL A 4 12.88 -14.49 20.82
CA VAL A 4 12.87 -13.10 20.42
C VAL A 4 11.41 -12.66 20.30
N TYR A 5 11.04 -11.64 21.03
CA TYR A 5 9.69 -11.10 21.05
C TYR A 5 9.66 -9.75 20.34
N ARG A 6 8.66 -9.52 19.47
CA ARG A 6 8.35 -8.21 18.90
C ARG A 6 7.05 -7.70 19.49
N THR A 7 7.11 -6.51 20.07
CA THR A 7 5.91 -5.84 20.55
C THR A 7 5.07 -5.33 19.39
N ILE A 8 3.79 -5.65 19.37
CA ILE A 8 2.83 -5.07 18.40
C ILE A 8 2.36 -3.73 18.97
N PRO A 9 2.53 -2.60 18.24
CA PRO A 9 2.07 -1.30 18.70
C PRO A 9 0.54 -1.24 18.77
N TYR A 10 0.01 -0.72 19.87
CA TYR A 10 -1.43 -0.45 20.01
C TYR A 10 -1.84 0.92 19.45
N GLU A 11 -0.88 1.86 19.39
CA GLU A 11 -1.13 3.21 18.93
C GLU A 11 -0.75 3.37 17.48
N ILE A 12 -1.71 3.78 16.64
CA ILE A 12 -1.50 4.06 15.23
C ILE A 12 -1.28 5.56 15.08
N ARG A 13 -0.12 5.93 14.52
CA ARG A 13 0.24 7.33 14.27
C ARG A 13 -0.61 7.93 13.17
N GLY A 14 -1.05 9.17 13.35
CA GLY A 14 -1.83 9.90 12.37
C GLY A 14 -1.03 10.38 11.16
N PHE A 15 -1.74 10.83 10.12
CA PHE A 15 -1.15 11.35 8.87
C PHE A 15 -0.17 12.50 9.11
N LYS A 16 -0.49 13.41 10.06
CA LYS A 16 0.36 14.56 10.39
C LYS A 16 1.69 14.12 11.01
N ASP A 17 1.64 13.15 11.91
CA ASP A 17 2.82 12.63 12.63
C ASP A 17 3.77 11.90 11.68
N LEU A 18 3.21 11.24 10.65
CA LEU A 18 3.95 10.53 9.63
C LEU A 18 4.38 11.44 8.47
N GLY A 19 3.97 12.70 8.46
CA GLY A 19 4.21 13.62 7.34
C GLY A 19 3.69 13.08 6.01
N LEU A 20 2.50 12.44 6.01
CA LEU A 20 1.89 11.90 4.80
C LEU A 20 1.33 13.06 3.97
N PRO A 21 1.60 13.09 2.66
CA PRO A 21 1.07 14.15 1.79
C PRO A 21 -0.45 14.04 1.64
N PRO A 22 -1.16 15.19 1.42
CA PRO A 22 -2.62 15.19 1.31
C PRO A 22 -3.19 14.24 0.25
N VAL A 23 -2.44 13.97 -0.82
CA VAL A 23 -2.84 13.02 -1.86
C VAL A 23 -3.07 11.60 -1.32
N ILE A 24 -2.41 11.21 -0.23
CA ILE A 24 -2.63 9.90 0.40
C ILE A 24 -4.01 9.86 1.07
N ALA A 25 -4.46 10.97 1.64
CA ALA A 25 -5.81 11.06 2.18
C ALA A 25 -6.87 10.86 1.07
N SER A 26 -6.70 11.51 -0.09
CA SER A 26 -7.63 11.35 -1.22
C SER A 26 -7.64 9.93 -1.81
N ILE A 27 -6.55 9.18 -1.68
CA ILE A 27 -6.53 7.76 -2.04
C ILE A 27 -7.42 6.93 -1.09
N CYS A 28 -7.41 7.25 0.20
CA CYS A 28 -8.26 6.57 1.18
C CYS A 28 -9.78 6.84 0.96
N ASP A 29 -10.12 7.90 0.25
CA ASP A 29 -11.50 8.27 -0.06
C ASP A 29 -12.03 7.58 -1.35
N LYS A 30 -11.16 6.84 -2.06
CA LYS A 30 -11.55 6.08 -3.25
C LYS A 30 -12.51 4.94 -2.88
N PRO A 31 -13.55 4.69 -3.70
CA PRO A 31 -14.48 3.60 -3.44
C PRO A 31 -13.88 2.22 -3.76
N ARG A 32 -12.93 2.15 -4.68
CA ARG A 32 -12.35 0.90 -5.20
C ARG A 32 -11.02 1.13 -5.88
N GLY A 33 -10.32 0.06 -6.17
CA GLY A 33 -9.07 0.06 -6.93
C GLY A 33 -7.90 -0.48 -6.13
N LEU A 34 -6.73 -0.53 -6.75
CA LEU A 34 -5.51 -1.07 -6.16
C LEU A 34 -4.56 0.06 -5.76
N VAL A 35 -4.14 0.03 -4.52
CA VAL A 35 -3.16 0.96 -3.94
C VAL A 35 -1.95 0.18 -3.46
N LEU A 36 -0.77 0.52 -3.94
CA LEU A 36 0.46 -0.18 -3.62
C LEU A 36 1.39 0.68 -2.77
N VAL A 37 1.83 0.13 -1.63
CA VAL A 37 2.86 0.75 -0.78
C VAL A 37 4.12 -0.09 -0.86
N THR A 38 5.19 0.48 -1.40
CA THR A 38 6.41 -0.26 -1.74
C THR A 38 7.65 0.33 -1.09
N GLY A 39 8.71 -0.44 -1.03
CA GLY A 39 9.98 -0.05 -0.43
C GLY A 39 10.67 -1.22 0.27
N PRO A 40 11.94 -1.07 0.64
CA PRO A 40 12.68 -2.11 1.33
C PRO A 40 12.07 -2.44 2.70
N THR A 41 12.50 -3.56 3.27
CA THR A 41 12.14 -3.93 4.65
C THR A 41 12.54 -2.80 5.60
N GLY A 42 11.66 -2.49 6.55
CA GLY A 42 11.89 -1.41 7.51
C GLY A 42 11.72 0.01 6.95
N SER A 43 11.15 0.19 5.74
CA SER A 43 10.87 1.52 5.17
C SER A 43 9.61 2.20 5.72
N GLY A 44 8.86 1.54 6.59
CA GLY A 44 7.63 2.07 7.21
C GLY A 44 6.35 1.79 6.43
N LYS A 45 6.33 0.80 5.53
CA LYS A 45 5.14 0.42 4.74
C LYS A 45 3.93 0.13 5.64
N SER A 46 4.10 -0.78 6.59
CA SER A 46 3.04 -1.19 7.51
C SER A 46 2.54 -0.04 8.38
N THR A 47 3.43 0.83 8.84
CA THR A 47 3.06 2.04 9.60
C THR A 47 2.20 3.00 8.76
N THR A 48 2.54 3.17 7.49
CA THR A 48 1.76 4.00 6.57
C THR A 48 0.42 3.38 6.26
N LEU A 49 0.39 2.07 5.97
CA LEU A 49 -0.86 1.34 5.74
C LEU A 49 -1.77 1.36 6.96
N ALA A 50 -1.21 1.15 8.16
CA ALA A 50 -1.98 1.26 9.40
C ALA A 50 -2.64 2.64 9.55
N ALA A 51 -1.91 3.73 9.26
CA ALA A 51 -2.48 5.08 9.27
C ALA A 51 -3.59 5.27 8.22
N MET A 52 -3.41 4.72 7.01
CA MET A 52 -4.43 4.78 5.94
C MET A 52 -5.70 4.03 6.33
N LEU A 53 -5.54 2.81 6.84
CA LEU A 53 -6.67 2.00 7.32
C LEU A 53 -7.35 2.65 8.53
N ASP A 54 -6.59 3.22 9.46
CA ASP A 54 -7.14 3.91 10.63
C ASP A 54 -7.95 5.17 10.24
N LYS A 55 -7.50 5.90 9.21
CA LYS A 55 -8.29 6.99 8.63
C LYS A 55 -9.63 6.48 8.10
N ILE A 56 -9.61 5.43 7.26
CA ILE A 56 -10.83 4.84 6.70
C ILE A 56 -11.74 4.36 7.83
N ASN A 57 -11.20 3.62 8.81
CA ASN A 57 -11.93 3.12 9.97
C ASN A 57 -12.56 4.21 10.83
N SER A 58 -11.97 5.40 10.85
CA SER A 58 -12.49 6.55 11.61
C SER A 58 -13.54 7.37 10.87
N GLU A 59 -13.57 7.30 9.54
CA GLU A 59 -14.39 8.19 8.70
C GLU A 59 -15.53 7.47 7.96
N ARG A 60 -15.33 6.19 7.55
CA ARG A 60 -16.25 5.42 6.71
C ARG A 60 -16.98 4.32 7.53
N HIS A 61 -18.16 3.92 7.08
CA HIS A 61 -18.93 2.82 7.69
C HIS A 61 -18.88 1.63 6.73
N GLU A 62 -17.87 0.80 6.87
CA GLU A 62 -17.51 -0.24 5.91
C GLU A 62 -17.01 -1.51 6.60
N HIS A 63 -16.90 -2.58 5.83
CA HIS A 63 -16.24 -3.81 6.25
C HIS A 63 -14.79 -3.82 5.75
N MET A 64 -13.84 -3.89 6.65
CA MET A 64 -12.41 -3.95 6.36
C MET A 64 -11.88 -5.34 6.70
N LEU A 65 -11.19 -5.97 5.75
CA LEU A 65 -10.53 -7.25 5.94
C LEU A 65 -9.02 -7.10 5.72
N THR A 66 -8.21 -7.58 6.66
CA THR A 66 -6.76 -7.69 6.46
C THR A 66 -6.31 -9.14 6.43
N VAL A 67 -5.30 -9.43 5.60
CA VAL A 67 -4.59 -10.71 5.57
C VAL A 67 -3.10 -10.40 5.67
N GLU A 68 -2.46 -10.83 6.75
CA GLU A 68 -1.09 -10.44 7.10
C GLU A 68 -0.23 -11.64 7.53
N ASP A 69 1.09 -11.52 7.47
CA ASP A 69 2.05 -12.55 7.88
C ASP A 69 3.33 -11.91 8.48
N PRO A 70 3.34 -11.64 9.80
CA PRO A 70 2.23 -11.62 10.77
C PRO A 70 1.47 -10.28 10.79
N ILE A 71 0.45 -10.16 11.64
CA ILE A 71 -0.21 -8.88 11.95
C ILE A 71 0.78 -7.94 12.62
N GLU A 72 0.98 -6.74 12.02
CA GLU A 72 1.92 -5.74 12.55
C GLU A 72 1.24 -4.63 13.37
N TYR A 73 -0.04 -4.38 13.16
CA TYR A 73 -0.85 -3.40 13.89
C TYR A 73 -2.23 -3.98 14.18
N LEU A 74 -2.71 -3.80 15.43
CA LEU A 74 -4.07 -4.18 15.79
C LEU A 74 -5.02 -2.99 15.59
N HIS A 75 -6.06 -3.22 14.79
CA HIS A 75 -7.10 -2.23 14.53
C HIS A 75 -8.33 -2.52 15.38
N GLN A 76 -8.74 -1.53 16.18
CA GLN A 76 -10.02 -1.60 16.90
C GLN A 76 -11.16 -1.27 15.92
N HIS A 77 -12.34 -1.83 16.15
CA HIS A 77 -13.55 -1.39 15.47
C HIS A 77 -13.84 0.07 15.85
N LYS A 78 -13.99 0.95 14.86
CA LYS A 78 -14.45 2.34 15.04
C LYS A 78 -15.77 2.51 14.32
N LYS A 79 -15.74 3.12 13.13
CA LYS A 79 -16.92 3.17 12.25
C LYS A 79 -17.01 1.95 11.34
N CYS A 80 -15.87 1.35 11.00
CA CYS A 80 -15.81 0.11 10.24
C CYS A 80 -15.86 -1.12 11.15
N VAL A 81 -16.36 -2.23 10.58
CA VAL A 81 -16.10 -3.57 11.12
C VAL A 81 -14.74 -4.01 10.57
N VAL A 82 -13.79 -4.34 11.44
CA VAL A 82 -12.44 -4.74 11.05
C VAL A 82 -12.18 -6.18 11.40
N ASN A 83 -11.93 -7.02 10.41
CA ASN A 83 -11.51 -8.41 10.57
C ASN A 83 -10.05 -8.54 10.12
N GLN A 84 -9.17 -8.98 11.00
CA GLN A 84 -7.77 -9.23 10.69
C GLN A 84 -7.49 -10.73 10.74
N ARG A 85 -6.78 -11.22 9.74
CA ARG A 85 -6.37 -12.63 9.63
C ARG A 85 -4.88 -12.74 9.52
N GLU A 86 -4.30 -13.52 10.41
CA GLU A 86 -2.90 -13.87 10.36
C GLU A 86 -2.68 -15.20 9.65
N VAL A 87 -1.75 -15.24 8.71
CA VAL A 87 -1.36 -16.49 8.04
C VAL A 87 -0.71 -17.42 9.06
N HIS A 88 -1.02 -18.70 8.97
CA HIS A 88 -0.67 -19.77 9.90
C HIS A 88 -1.42 -19.79 11.24
N ALA A 89 -2.00 -18.68 11.71
CA ALA A 89 -2.85 -18.64 12.90
C ALA A 89 -4.33 -18.79 12.54
N ASP A 90 -4.83 -17.93 11.64
CA ASP A 90 -6.25 -17.83 11.29
C ASP A 90 -6.55 -18.41 9.90
N THR A 91 -5.54 -18.53 9.05
CA THR A 91 -5.64 -19.08 7.69
C THR A 91 -4.37 -19.83 7.29
N HIS A 92 -4.48 -20.77 6.38
CA HIS A 92 -3.33 -21.56 5.92
C HIS A 92 -2.42 -20.81 4.92
N SER A 93 -2.98 -19.85 4.17
CA SER A 93 -2.24 -19.08 3.16
C SER A 93 -2.99 -17.80 2.77
N PHE A 94 -2.26 -16.86 2.16
CA PHE A 94 -2.87 -15.68 1.54
C PHE A 94 -3.95 -16.07 0.53
N SER A 95 -3.67 -17.00 -0.37
CA SER A 95 -4.61 -17.46 -1.40
C SER A 95 -5.92 -17.99 -0.82
N ASN A 96 -5.86 -18.79 0.25
CA ASN A 96 -7.06 -19.31 0.91
C ASN A 96 -7.88 -18.20 1.55
N ALA A 97 -7.23 -17.27 2.26
CA ALA A 97 -7.90 -16.14 2.88
C ALA A 97 -8.58 -15.24 1.85
N LEU A 98 -7.87 -14.91 0.75
CA LEU A 98 -8.38 -14.01 -0.29
C LEU A 98 -9.53 -14.63 -1.10
N ARG A 99 -9.53 -15.95 -1.30
CA ARG A 99 -10.69 -16.65 -1.89
C ARG A 99 -11.93 -16.58 -0.99
N ALA A 100 -11.73 -16.68 0.33
CA ALA A 100 -12.82 -16.54 1.30
C ALA A 100 -13.30 -15.08 1.39
N ALA A 101 -12.37 -14.13 1.34
CA ALA A 101 -12.64 -12.70 1.40
C ALA A 101 -13.72 -12.24 0.42
N LEU A 102 -13.66 -12.70 -0.85
CA LEU A 102 -14.66 -12.38 -1.88
C LEU A 102 -16.10 -12.81 -1.54
N ARG A 103 -16.29 -13.68 -0.53
CA ARG A 103 -17.60 -14.13 -0.07
C ARG A 103 -18.07 -13.42 1.19
N GLU A 104 -17.24 -12.56 1.75
CA GLU A 104 -17.52 -11.83 2.99
C GLU A 104 -17.95 -10.39 2.72
N ASP A 105 -17.99 -10.02 1.43
CA ASP A 105 -18.39 -8.69 0.95
C ASP A 105 -17.64 -7.55 1.67
N PRO A 106 -16.29 -7.56 1.70
CA PRO A 106 -15.53 -6.49 2.30
C PRO A 106 -15.48 -5.29 1.35
N ASP A 107 -15.57 -4.09 1.86
CA ASP A 107 -15.36 -2.85 1.08
C ASP A 107 -13.87 -2.55 0.90
N VAL A 108 -13.08 -2.83 1.94
CA VAL A 108 -11.64 -2.55 2.00
C VAL A 108 -10.86 -3.82 2.33
N VAL A 109 -9.84 -4.11 1.54
CA VAL A 109 -8.97 -5.27 1.75
C VAL A 109 -7.51 -4.85 1.86
N LEU A 110 -6.81 -5.28 2.92
CA LEU A 110 -5.36 -5.20 3.01
C LEU A 110 -4.74 -6.57 2.77
N ILE A 111 -3.78 -6.62 1.86
CA ILE A 111 -2.92 -7.77 1.61
C ILE A 111 -1.52 -7.40 2.07
N GLY A 112 -1.06 -8.02 3.16
CA GLY A 112 0.19 -7.70 3.83
C GLY A 112 1.38 -7.69 2.88
N GLU A 113 1.51 -8.70 2.01
CA GLU A 113 2.55 -8.74 0.98
C GLU A 113 2.13 -9.59 -0.23
N MET A 114 2.44 -9.09 -1.43
CA MET A 114 2.27 -9.83 -2.70
C MET A 114 3.61 -10.42 -3.15
N ARG A 115 3.83 -11.73 -2.92
CA ARG A 115 5.08 -12.43 -3.26
C ARG A 115 4.95 -13.35 -4.47
N ASP A 116 3.81 -13.97 -4.64
CA ASP A 116 3.55 -15.05 -5.58
C ASP A 116 2.41 -14.71 -6.55
N LEU A 117 2.32 -15.50 -7.61
CA LEU A 117 1.34 -15.34 -8.68
C LEU A 117 -0.11 -15.38 -8.17
N GLU A 118 -0.44 -16.33 -7.29
CA GLU A 118 -1.81 -16.52 -6.81
C GLU A 118 -2.29 -15.32 -5.98
N THR A 119 -1.40 -14.79 -5.12
CA THR A 119 -1.70 -13.61 -4.30
C THR A 119 -1.88 -12.36 -5.16
N ILE A 120 -1.01 -12.17 -6.17
CA ILE A 120 -1.10 -11.04 -7.11
C ILE A 120 -2.38 -11.13 -7.95
N GLU A 121 -2.69 -12.30 -8.50
CA GLU A 121 -3.93 -12.52 -9.27
C GLU A 121 -5.17 -12.25 -8.42
N SER A 122 -5.17 -12.72 -7.18
CA SER A 122 -6.27 -12.48 -6.23
C SER A 122 -6.42 -10.99 -5.92
N ALA A 123 -5.32 -10.26 -5.69
CA ALA A 123 -5.34 -8.82 -5.44
C ALA A 123 -5.93 -8.04 -6.62
N LEU A 124 -5.52 -8.37 -7.84
CA LEU A 124 -6.05 -7.76 -9.06
C LEU A 124 -7.55 -8.03 -9.22
N ARG A 125 -7.99 -9.26 -8.98
CA ARG A 125 -9.39 -9.67 -9.04
C ARG A 125 -10.24 -8.93 -8.01
N ILE A 126 -9.78 -8.83 -6.75
CA ILE A 126 -10.49 -8.10 -5.69
C ILE A 126 -10.64 -6.62 -6.06
N ALA A 127 -9.55 -5.98 -6.54
CA ALA A 127 -9.60 -4.58 -6.98
C ALA A 127 -10.53 -4.37 -8.18
N GLU A 128 -10.61 -5.32 -9.12
CA GLU A 128 -11.47 -5.25 -10.30
C GLU A 128 -12.95 -5.45 -9.96
N THR A 129 -13.25 -6.28 -8.96
CA THR A 129 -14.62 -6.56 -8.51
C THR A 129 -15.22 -5.48 -7.61
N GLY A 130 -14.54 -4.35 -7.42
CA GLY A 130 -15.13 -3.17 -6.79
C GLY A 130 -14.63 -2.83 -5.39
N HIS A 131 -13.62 -3.53 -4.88
CA HIS A 131 -13.08 -3.34 -3.54
C HIS A 131 -11.87 -2.40 -3.53
N LEU A 132 -11.71 -1.59 -2.50
CA LEU A 132 -10.50 -0.80 -2.28
C LEU A 132 -9.42 -1.70 -1.68
N THR A 133 -8.42 -2.03 -2.48
CA THR A 133 -7.40 -3.01 -2.15
C THR A 133 -6.06 -2.34 -1.89
N PHE A 134 -5.50 -2.55 -0.72
CA PHE A 134 -4.14 -2.13 -0.35
C PHE A 134 -3.21 -3.34 -0.35
N ALA A 135 -1.99 -3.16 -0.88
CA ALA A 135 -1.00 -4.24 -0.84
C ALA A 135 0.43 -3.70 -0.77
N THR A 136 1.37 -4.56 -0.36
CA THR A 136 2.80 -4.20 -0.34
C THR A 136 3.64 -5.03 -1.30
N LEU A 137 4.73 -4.40 -1.76
CA LEU A 137 5.83 -5.06 -2.46
C LEU A 137 7.18 -4.49 -1.99
N HIS A 138 8.26 -5.24 -2.28
CA HIS A 138 9.64 -4.83 -1.96
C HIS A 138 10.37 -4.25 -3.17
N THR A 139 9.78 -3.25 -3.81
CA THR A 139 10.36 -2.55 -4.97
C THR A 139 10.65 -1.10 -4.62
N ASN A 140 11.63 -0.49 -5.30
CA ASN A 140 12.11 0.86 -4.98
C ASN A 140 11.54 1.96 -5.88
N SER A 141 10.80 1.59 -6.93
CA SER A 141 10.17 2.56 -7.84
C SER A 141 8.84 2.04 -8.40
N ALA A 142 7.98 2.95 -8.85
CA ALA A 142 6.69 2.60 -9.44
C ALA A 142 6.85 1.74 -10.69
N ALA A 143 7.82 2.05 -11.57
CA ALA A 143 8.10 1.25 -12.75
C ALA A 143 8.53 -0.19 -12.40
N GLN A 144 9.45 -0.34 -11.43
CA GLN A 144 9.83 -1.67 -10.94
C GLN A 144 8.65 -2.43 -10.34
N THR A 145 7.75 -1.72 -9.65
CA THR A 145 6.54 -2.33 -9.06
C THR A 145 5.65 -2.92 -10.15
N ILE A 146 5.35 -2.15 -11.19
CA ILE A 146 4.53 -2.60 -12.31
C ILE A 146 5.19 -3.79 -13.02
N ASN A 147 6.47 -3.68 -13.34
CA ASN A 147 7.20 -4.78 -13.98
C ASN A 147 7.19 -6.03 -13.11
N ARG A 148 7.48 -5.90 -11.80
CA ARG A 148 7.46 -7.04 -10.87
C ARG A 148 6.12 -7.76 -10.83
N ILE A 149 5.01 -7.02 -10.87
CA ILE A 149 3.66 -7.61 -10.92
C ILE A 149 3.46 -8.35 -12.24
N VAL A 150 3.81 -7.73 -13.37
CA VAL A 150 3.60 -8.31 -14.70
C VAL A 150 4.48 -9.53 -14.95
N ASP A 151 5.75 -9.46 -14.53
CA ASP A 151 6.77 -10.49 -14.82
C ASP A 151 6.51 -11.82 -14.09
N VAL A 152 5.67 -11.83 -13.07
CA VAL A 152 5.25 -13.07 -12.38
C VAL A 152 4.33 -13.91 -13.26
N PHE A 153 3.61 -13.28 -14.21
CA PHE A 153 2.67 -13.98 -15.08
C PHE A 153 3.36 -14.57 -16.31
N PRO A 154 2.86 -15.70 -16.84
CA PRO A 154 3.32 -16.23 -18.12
C PRO A 154 3.24 -15.20 -19.25
N ALA A 155 4.19 -15.26 -20.20
CA ALA A 155 4.33 -14.25 -21.26
C ALA A 155 3.04 -13.97 -22.04
N HIS A 156 2.22 -15.00 -22.29
CA HIS A 156 0.95 -14.88 -23.01
C HIS A 156 -0.14 -14.13 -22.22
N GLN A 157 0.00 -13.98 -20.91
CA GLN A 157 -0.95 -13.26 -20.04
C GLN A 157 -0.52 -11.83 -19.72
N GLN A 158 0.75 -11.48 -19.91
CA GLN A 158 1.31 -10.21 -19.48
C GLN A 158 0.62 -8.98 -20.11
N SER A 159 0.20 -9.05 -21.35
CA SER A 159 -0.54 -7.97 -22.02
C SER A 159 -1.91 -7.74 -21.37
N GLN A 160 -2.60 -8.81 -21.03
CA GLN A 160 -3.89 -8.75 -20.33
C GLN A 160 -3.72 -8.17 -18.91
N VAL A 161 -2.69 -8.60 -18.17
CA VAL A 161 -2.39 -8.10 -16.82
C VAL A 161 -2.04 -6.61 -16.86
N ARG A 162 -1.29 -6.13 -17.86
CA ARG A 162 -1.01 -4.69 -18.05
C ARG A 162 -2.30 -3.91 -18.26
N ALA A 163 -3.21 -4.40 -19.10
CA ALA A 163 -4.51 -3.78 -19.32
C ALA A 163 -5.34 -3.75 -18.02
N GLN A 164 -5.42 -4.86 -17.31
CA GLN A 164 -6.12 -4.95 -16.02
C GLN A 164 -5.54 -3.99 -14.99
N LEU A 165 -4.21 -3.93 -14.82
CA LEU A 165 -3.55 -2.97 -13.94
C LEU A 165 -3.90 -1.53 -14.30
N SER A 166 -3.94 -1.19 -15.59
CA SER A 166 -4.28 0.16 -16.04
C SER A 166 -5.70 0.59 -15.65
N LEU A 167 -6.60 -0.36 -15.45
CA LEU A 167 -7.99 -0.10 -15.04
C LEU A 167 -8.13 0.05 -13.52
N VAL A 168 -7.40 -0.78 -12.74
CA VAL A 168 -7.61 -0.86 -11.28
C VAL A 168 -6.60 -0.08 -10.46
N LEU A 169 -5.42 0.25 -10.99
CA LEU A 169 -4.36 0.91 -10.24
C LEU A 169 -4.72 2.38 -9.96
N GLU A 170 -4.89 2.72 -8.67
CA GLU A 170 -5.16 4.06 -8.20
C GLU A 170 -3.91 4.80 -7.72
N GLY A 171 -2.93 4.09 -7.18
CA GLY A 171 -1.69 4.72 -6.76
C GLY A 171 -0.59 3.76 -6.36
N ILE A 172 0.65 4.24 -6.49
CA ILE A 172 1.86 3.56 -5.99
C ILE A 172 2.62 4.55 -5.13
N MET A 173 2.88 4.19 -3.89
CA MET A 173 3.70 4.95 -2.97
C MET A 173 4.98 4.18 -2.65
N CYS A 174 6.12 4.69 -3.14
CA CYS A 174 7.42 4.14 -2.82
C CYS A 174 8.03 4.86 -1.62
N GLN A 175 8.51 4.12 -0.62
CA GLN A 175 9.02 4.65 0.64
C GLN A 175 10.44 4.19 0.94
N SER A 176 11.22 5.09 1.52
CA SER A 176 12.53 4.79 2.10
C SER A 176 12.74 5.62 3.36
N LEU A 177 13.29 5.02 4.41
CA LEU A 177 13.67 5.74 5.62
C LEU A 177 15.13 6.17 5.54
N LEU A 178 15.38 7.48 5.63
CA LEU A 178 16.70 8.08 5.63
C LEU A 178 17.04 8.59 7.04
N PRO A 179 18.27 8.42 7.53
CA PRO A 179 18.68 9.03 8.78
C PRO A 179 18.64 10.56 8.66
N LYS A 180 18.19 11.23 9.71
CA LYS A 180 18.28 12.68 9.80
C LYS A 180 19.73 13.11 10.01
N ALA A 181 20.10 14.28 9.48
CA ALA A 181 21.46 14.81 9.58
C ALA A 181 21.89 15.08 11.04
N ASP A 182 20.95 15.39 11.91
CA ASP A 182 21.15 15.66 13.34
C ASP A 182 21.21 14.38 14.20
N GLY A 183 21.08 13.19 13.59
CA GLY A 183 21.07 11.92 14.31
C GLY A 183 19.82 11.67 15.17
N SER A 184 18.83 12.58 15.19
CA SER A 184 17.62 12.49 16.06
C SER A 184 16.60 11.45 15.60
N GLY A 185 16.93 10.62 14.60
CA GLY A 185 16.03 9.60 14.09
C GLY A 185 16.03 9.48 12.57
N ARG A 186 14.88 9.11 11.99
CA ARG A 186 14.73 8.89 10.55
C ARG A 186 13.61 9.75 9.97
N VAL A 187 13.74 10.10 8.70
CA VAL A 187 12.70 10.75 7.89
C VAL A 187 12.29 9.84 6.75
N CYS A 188 11.00 9.77 6.47
CA CYS A 188 10.49 8.96 5.37
C CYS A 188 10.52 9.77 4.07
N ALA A 189 11.41 9.40 3.16
CA ALA A 189 11.36 9.84 1.77
C ALA A 189 10.28 9.06 1.03
N LYS A 190 9.40 9.76 0.32
CA LYS A 190 8.23 9.17 -0.35
C LYS A 190 8.14 9.69 -1.78
N ARG A 191 7.88 8.79 -2.72
CA ARG A 191 7.51 9.12 -4.09
C ARG A 191 6.16 8.48 -4.37
N THR A 192 5.15 9.29 -4.71
CA THR A 192 3.80 8.82 -4.97
C THR A 192 3.41 9.11 -6.41
N VAL A 193 2.93 8.09 -7.10
CA VAL A 193 2.29 8.20 -8.42
C VAL A 193 0.82 7.87 -8.20
N VAL A 194 -0.07 8.75 -8.64
CA VAL A 194 -1.52 8.60 -8.47
C VAL A 194 -2.19 8.74 -9.83
N ARG A 195 -3.22 7.96 -10.08
CA ARG A 195 -4.05 8.07 -11.27
C ARG A 195 -4.76 9.43 -11.27
N PRO A 196 -4.71 10.20 -12.37
CA PRO A 196 -5.46 11.44 -12.47
C PRO A 196 -6.96 11.20 -12.32
N SER A 197 -7.64 12.04 -11.54
CA SER A 197 -9.11 11.99 -11.48
C SER A 197 -9.71 12.45 -12.82
N SER A 198 -10.77 11.78 -13.28
CA SER A 198 -11.45 12.09 -14.54
C SER A 198 -12.20 13.45 -14.54
N SER A 199 -12.24 14.15 -13.43
CA SER A 199 -12.74 15.53 -13.34
C SER A 199 -11.61 16.48 -13.72
N GLY A 200 -11.60 16.87 -15.00
CA GLY A 200 -10.72 17.77 -15.72
C GLY A 200 -9.93 18.79 -14.91
N VAL A 201 -8.75 18.42 -14.52
CA VAL A 201 -7.59 19.31 -14.34
C VAL A 201 -6.38 18.50 -14.79
N SER A 202 -5.73 18.99 -15.83
CA SER A 202 -4.42 18.55 -16.26
C SER A 202 -3.41 18.77 -15.11
N ASP A 203 -3.23 17.80 -14.27
CA ASP A 203 -2.13 17.82 -13.30
C ASP A 203 -1.18 16.70 -13.66
N SER A 204 -0.16 17.13 -14.42
CA SER A 204 1.08 16.42 -14.64
C SER A 204 1.51 15.69 -13.37
N THR A 205 2.00 14.48 -13.54
CA THR A 205 2.71 13.65 -12.56
C THR A 205 3.38 14.49 -11.47
N ARG A 206 2.67 14.81 -10.39
CA ARG A 206 3.28 15.49 -9.24
C ARG A 206 4.11 14.45 -8.51
N VAL A 207 5.37 14.38 -8.90
CA VAL A 207 6.43 13.86 -8.03
C VAL A 207 6.55 14.86 -6.89
N LEU A 208 5.81 14.64 -5.81
CA LEU A 208 5.99 15.43 -4.58
C LEU A 208 7.25 14.92 -3.89
N ASP A 209 8.37 15.47 -4.34
CA ASP A 209 9.66 15.38 -3.65
C ASP A 209 9.65 16.43 -2.53
N ARG A 210 9.28 16.04 -1.31
CA ARG A 210 9.55 16.81 -0.11
C ARG A 210 10.28 15.96 0.91
N ALA A 211 11.52 15.65 0.59
CA ALA A 211 12.55 15.63 1.60
C ALA A 211 12.91 17.10 1.86
N THR A 212 12.70 17.61 3.06
CA THR A 212 13.32 18.86 3.50
C THR A 212 14.81 18.55 3.58
N MET A 213 15.50 18.65 2.44
CA MET A 213 16.96 18.56 2.39
C MET A 213 17.55 19.91 2.84
N PRO A 214 18.62 19.89 3.64
CA PRO A 214 19.40 21.08 3.89
C PRO A 214 19.91 21.65 2.57
N ARG A 215 19.93 22.97 2.43
CA ARG A 215 20.44 23.68 1.25
C ARG A 215 21.86 23.19 0.93
N GLY A 216 22.03 22.55 -0.23
CA GLY A 216 23.36 22.14 -0.71
C GLY A 216 23.41 20.90 -1.61
N THR A 217 22.38 20.10 -1.75
CA THR A 217 22.38 18.92 -2.63
C THR A 217 21.69 19.21 -3.96
N ARG A 218 22.40 18.94 -5.06
CA ARG A 218 21.94 19.14 -6.45
C ARG A 218 20.72 18.25 -6.73
N SER A 219 19.68 18.87 -7.28
CA SER A 219 18.52 18.17 -7.83
C SER A 219 18.92 17.27 -8.99
N VAL A 220 18.65 15.98 -8.90
CA VAL A 220 18.66 15.10 -10.06
C VAL A 220 17.26 15.11 -10.65
N SER A 221 17.11 15.84 -11.75
CA SER A 221 15.90 15.85 -12.58
C SER A 221 15.88 14.57 -13.39
N CYS A 222 14.95 13.66 -13.13
CA CYS A 222 14.63 12.57 -14.04
C CYS A 222 13.47 13.01 -14.94
N HIS A 223 13.79 13.47 -16.15
CA HIS A 223 12.84 13.59 -17.25
C HIS A 223 12.68 12.23 -17.93
N GLY A 224 11.43 11.87 -18.18
CA GLY A 224 11.04 10.93 -19.24
C GLY A 224 10.98 9.46 -18.82
N VAL A 225 9.83 8.91 -18.91
CA VAL A 225 9.31 7.92 -19.88
C VAL A 225 8.01 7.34 -19.32
N LEU A 226 6.92 7.67 -19.97
CA LEU A 226 5.77 6.79 -20.14
C LEU A 226 5.94 6.08 -21.47
#